data_2bbc711c476812b696046e732fece194
#
_entry.id   2bbc711c476812b696046e732fece194
#
_cell.length_a   1.000
_cell.length_b   1.000
_cell.length_c   1.000
_cell.angle_alpha   90.00
_cell.angle_beta   90.00
_cell.angle_gamma   90.00
#
_symmetry.space_group_name_H-M   'P 1'
#
loop_
_entity.id
_entity.type
_entity.pdbx_description
1 polymer ?
#
loop_
_entity_poly.entity_id
_entity_poly.type
_entity_poly.pdbx_seq_one_letter_code
_entity_poly.pdbx_strand_id
1 'polypeptide(L)'
;PVGTVPIYQALEKVNGKPEDLTWEIFRDTLIEQAEQGVDYFTIHAGVLLRYVPMTSKRMTGIVSRGGSIMAKWCLAHHCENFLYEHWDEICQIMAAYDISFSIGDGLRPGSIADANDGAQFAELKTQGELTKRAWAFGVQVMNEGPGHVPMHMIKENMEKQIDWCSEAPFYTLGPLTTDIAPGYDHLTSGIGACLLYTSPSPRDLST
;
A
#
# COMPACT_ATOMS: atom_id res chain seq x y z
N PRO A 1 13.95 1.11 13.88
CA PRO A 1 13.38 0.11 12.96
C PRO A 1 13.85 0.33 11.53
N VAL A 2 14.10 -0.75 10.82
CA VAL A 2 14.49 -0.74 9.40
C VAL A 2 13.37 -1.37 8.59
N GLY A 3 12.85 -0.64 7.60
CA GLY A 3 11.84 -1.13 6.69
C GLY A 3 12.36 -1.25 5.27
N THR A 4 11.89 -2.25 4.52
CA THR A 4 12.26 -2.46 3.13
C THR A 4 11.07 -2.77 2.25
N VAL A 5 11.28 -2.72 0.94
CA VAL A 5 10.31 -3.11 -0.09
C VAL A 5 10.90 -4.28 -0.88
N PRO A 6 10.68 -5.53 -0.46
CA PRO A 6 11.42 -6.70 -0.98
C PRO A 6 11.32 -6.90 -2.49
N ILE A 7 10.19 -6.46 -3.09
CA ILE A 7 9.98 -6.59 -4.54
C ILE A 7 11.04 -5.89 -5.37
N TYR A 8 11.71 -4.85 -4.83
CA TYR A 8 12.76 -4.14 -5.56
C TYR A 8 14.04 -4.98 -5.68
N GLN A 9 14.43 -5.66 -4.61
CA GLN A 9 15.57 -6.59 -4.67
C GLN A 9 15.23 -7.83 -5.50
N ALA A 10 14.02 -8.36 -5.36
CA ALA A 10 13.56 -9.47 -6.19
C ALA A 10 13.60 -9.11 -7.69
N LEU A 11 13.23 -7.87 -8.04
CA LEU A 11 13.29 -7.36 -9.42
C LEU A 11 14.74 -7.31 -9.95
N GLU A 12 15.70 -6.96 -9.12
CA GLU A 12 17.12 -6.96 -9.51
C GLU A 12 17.61 -8.38 -9.82
N LYS A 13 17.15 -9.39 -9.07
CA LYS A 13 17.49 -10.81 -9.32
C LYS A 13 17.02 -11.32 -10.68
N VAL A 14 16.02 -10.66 -11.29
CA VAL A 14 15.51 -10.95 -12.63
C VAL A 14 15.89 -9.89 -13.67
N ASN A 15 17.02 -9.19 -13.45
CA ASN A 15 17.54 -8.16 -14.35
C ASN A 15 16.55 -7.03 -14.69
N GLY A 16 15.70 -6.66 -13.75
CA GLY A 16 14.75 -5.55 -13.88
C GLY A 16 13.52 -5.86 -14.73
N LYS A 17 13.23 -7.14 -15.00
CA LYS A 17 12.07 -7.57 -15.80
C LYS A 17 10.94 -8.06 -14.88
N PRO A 18 9.88 -7.25 -14.66
CA PRO A 18 8.77 -7.66 -13.78
C PRO A 18 8.14 -8.98 -14.18
N GLU A 19 8.02 -9.25 -15.49
CA GLU A 19 7.44 -10.48 -16.05
C GLU A 19 8.21 -11.75 -15.70
N ASP A 20 9.48 -11.65 -15.35
CA ASP A 20 10.31 -12.80 -14.97
C ASP A 20 10.28 -13.09 -13.45
N LEU A 21 9.55 -12.27 -12.66
CA LEU A 21 9.36 -12.52 -11.24
C LEU A 21 8.53 -13.78 -11.00
N THR A 22 8.93 -14.55 -10.00
CA THR A 22 8.17 -15.71 -9.51
C THR A 22 7.96 -15.61 -8.00
N TRP A 23 7.00 -16.38 -7.49
CA TRP A 23 6.79 -16.50 -6.05
C TRP A 23 8.06 -16.97 -5.33
N GLU A 24 8.77 -17.95 -5.86
CA GLU A 24 9.98 -18.50 -5.25
C GLU A 24 11.07 -17.45 -5.10
N ILE A 25 11.33 -16.65 -6.14
CA ILE A 25 12.32 -15.56 -6.11
C ILE A 25 11.93 -14.52 -5.06
N PHE A 26 10.66 -14.17 -4.99
CA PHE A 26 10.17 -13.21 -4.01
C PHE A 26 10.25 -13.77 -2.60
N ARG A 27 9.77 -14.99 -2.36
CA ARG A 27 9.84 -15.69 -1.07
C ARG A 27 11.27 -15.77 -0.54
N ASP A 28 12.20 -16.21 -1.38
CA ASP A 28 13.60 -16.36 -0.98
C ASP A 28 14.23 -14.98 -0.68
N THR A 29 13.84 -13.93 -1.40
CA THR A 29 14.26 -12.56 -1.10
C THR A 29 13.69 -12.06 0.22
N LEU A 30 12.43 -12.38 0.51
CA LEU A 30 11.77 -12.02 1.77
C LEU A 30 12.50 -12.66 2.96
N ILE A 31 12.82 -13.95 2.87
CA ILE A 31 13.56 -14.68 3.90
C ILE A 31 14.97 -14.12 4.06
N GLU A 32 15.68 -13.87 2.96
CA GLU A 32 17.02 -13.27 2.98
C GLU A 32 17.04 -11.95 3.75
N GLN A 33 16.08 -11.06 3.50
CA GLN A 33 15.99 -9.78 4.21
C GLN A 33 15.55 -9.94 5.67
N ALA A 34 14.66 -10.91 5.94
CA ALA A 34 14.24 -11.24 7.29
C ALA A 34 15.43 -11.70 8.17
N GLU A 35 16.31 -12.56 7.62
CA GLU A 35 17.53 -13.02 8.29
C GLU A 35 18.56 -11.88 8.52
N GLN A 36 18.49 -10.81 7.70
CA GLN A 36 19.28 -9.60 7.90
C GLN A 36 18.74 -8.67 9.00
N GLY A 37 17.60 -8.98 9.59
CA GLY A 37 17.02 -8.24 10.72
C GLY A 37 16.19 -7.03 10.31
N VAL A 38 15.45 -7.10 9.22
CA VAL A 38 14.48 -6.07 8.82
C VAL A 38 13.27 -6.13 9.76
N ASP A 39 12.77 -4.97 10.21
CA ASP A 39 11.68 -4.87 11.18
C ASP A 39 10.29 -4.85 10.53
N TYR A 40 10.16 -4.35 9.30
CA TYR A 40 8.91 -4.36 8.56
C TYR A 40 9.11 -4.39 7.05
N PHE A 41 8.15 -4.98 6.34
CA PHE A 41 8.13 -5.04 4.89
C PHE A 41 6.94 -4.33 4.28
N THR A 42 7.18 -3.55 3.21
CA THR A 42 6.11 -3.03 2.35
C THR A 42 5.79 -4.06 1.27
N ILE A 43 4.55 -4.54 1.27
CA ILE A 43 4.06 -5.57 0.35
C ILE A 43 2.83 -5.07 -0.41
N HIS A 44 2.92 -4.99 -1.75
CA HIS A 44 1.85 -4.48 -2.63
C HIS A 44 0.88 -5.59 -3.07
N ALA A 45 0.33 -6.32 -2.11
CA ALA A 45 -0.59 -7.43 -2.37
C ALA A 45 -2.01 -6.99 -2.74
N GLY A 46 -2.37 -5.72 -2.50
CA GLY A 46 -3.69 -5.18 -2.83
C GLY A 46 -3.90 -4.82 -4.30
N VAL A 47 -2.84 -4.84 -5.12
CA VAL A 47 -2.90 -4.57 -6.56
C VAL A 47 -3.44 -5.80 -7.29
N LEU A 48 -4.76 -5.87 -7.46
CA LEU A 48 -5.39 -7.02 -8.12
C LEU A 48 -5.59 -6.77 -9.62
N LEU A 49 -5.48 -7.85 -10.41
CA LEU A 49 -5.63 -7.79 -11.87
C LEU A 49 -6.90 -7.04 -12.29
N ARG A 50 -8.03 -7.30 -11.61
CA ARG A 50 -9.34 -6.66 -11.88
C ARG A 50 -9.36 -5.15 -11.63
N TYR A 51 -8.43 -4.61 -10.84
CA TYR A 51 -8.37 -3.17 -10.52
C TYR A 51 -7.49 -2.40 -11.50
N VAL A 52 -6.53 -3.07 -12.16
CA VAL A 52 -5.59 -2.42 -13.09
C VAL A 52 -6.30 -1.63 -14.20
N PRO A 53 -7.35 -2.16 -14.87
CA PRO A 53 -8.06 -1.40 -15.90
C PRO A 53 -8.75 -0.12 -15.37
N MET A 54 -9.08 -0.05 -14.08
CA MET A 54 -9.73 1.11 -13.48
C MET A 54 -8.83 2.34 -13.46
N THR A 55 -7.50 2.15 -13.58
CA THR A 55 -6.52 3.26 -13.60
C THR A 55 -6.31 3.87 -14.99
N SER A 56 -6.90 3.29 -16.03
CA SER A 56 -6.64 3.67 -17.43
C SER A 56 -7.06 5.10 -17.79
N LYS A 57 -7.99 5.68 -17.04
CA LYS A 57 -8.50 7.04 -17.25
C LYS A 57 -7.87 8.08 -16.32
N ARG A 58 -6.94 7.66 -15.45
CA ARG A 58 -6.27 8.56 -14.52
C ARG A 58 -5.34 9.53 -15.25
N MET A 59 -5.19 10.71 -14.68
CA MET A 59 -4.23 11.70 -15.13
C MET A 59 -2.79 11.19 -15.02
N THR A 60 -2.47 10.47 -13.94
CA THR A 60 -1.10 10.02 -13.63
C THR A 60 -0.94 8.49 -13.69
N GLY A 61 -2.00 7.74 -13.99
CA GLY A 61 -1.95 6.27 -14.07
C GLY A 61 -1.61 5.59 -12.74
N ILE A 62 -0.63 4.71 -12.74
CA ILE A 62 -0.11 4.02 -11.53
C ILE A 62 1.27 4.59 -11.21
N VAL A 63 1.34 5.46 -10.21
CA VAL A 63 2.58 6.16 -9.80
C VAL A 63 3.40 5.36 -8.80
N SER A 64 2.80 4.42 -8.08
CA SER A 64 3.51 3.53 -7.18
C SER A 64 4.47 2.64 -7.96
N ARG A 65 5.75 2.63 -7.57
CA ARG A 65 6.76 1.77 -8.20
C ARG A 65 6.42 0.28 -8.00
N GLY A 66 6.11 -0.14 -6.77
CA GLY A 66 5.70 -1.51 -6.48
C GLY A 66 4.37 -1.87 -7.13
N GLY A 67 3.41 -0.94 -7.11
CA GLY A 67 2.13 -1.10 -7.78
C GLY A 67 2.26 -1.29 -9.29
N SER A 68 3.10 -0.52 -9.96
CA SER A 68 3.33 -0.65 -11.41
C SER A 68 4.06 -1.95 -11.79
N ILE A 69 4.99 -2.43 -10.95
CA ILE A 69 5.66 -3.73 -11.13
C ILE A 69 4.61 -4.85 -11.10
N MET A 70 3.76 -4.88 -10.06
CA MET A 70 2.73 -5.91 -9.91
C MET A 70 1.64 -5.82 -10.99
N ALA A 71 1.21 -4.61 -11.35
CA ALA A 71 0.25 -4.42 -12.45
C ALA A 71 0.82 -4.94 -13.79
N LYS A 72 2.09 -4.65 -14.09
CA LYS A 72 2.75 -5.18 -15.29
C LYS A 72 2.83 -6.70 -15.26
N TRP A 73 3.19 -7.27 -14.11
CA TRP A 73 3.25 -8.72 -13.93
C TRP A 73 1.88 -9.39 -14.17
N CYS A 74 0.82 -8.88 -13.53
CA CYS A 74 -0.54 -9.38 -13.70
C CYS A 74 -1.00 -9.34 -15.17
N LEU A 75 -0.71 -8.24 -15.87
CA LEU A 75 -1.07 -8.10 -17.29
C LEU A 75 -0.28 -9.04 -18.19
N ALA A 76 1.02 -9.24 -17.92
CA ALA A 76 1.87 -10.11 -18.72
C ALA A 76 1.46 -11.59 -18.61
N HIS A 77 1.07 -12.01 -17.41
CA HIS A 77 0.70 -13.40 -17.13
C HIS A 77 -0.80 -13.68 -17.24
N HIS A 78 -1.64 -12.64 -17.36
CA HIS A 78 -3.10 -12.76 -17.34
C HIS A 78 -3.63 -13.52 -16.12
N CYS A 79 -2.97 -13.37 -14.96
CA CYS A 79 -3.34 -14.01 -13.70
C CYS A 79 -3.25 -13.02 -12.54
N GLU A 80 -3.76 -13.43 -11.38
CA GLU A 80 -3.82 -12.59 -10.19
C GLU A 80 -2.42 -12.38 -9.60
N ASN A 81 -2.27 -11.29 -8.87
CA ASN A 81 -1.06 -10.92 -8.14
C ASN A 81 -0.61 -12.05 -7.21
N PHE A 82 0.57 -12.63 -7.46
CA PHE A 82 1.10 -13.73 -6.66
C PHE A 82 1.31 -13.36 -5.18
N LEU A 83 1.52 -12.07 -4.86
CA LEU A 83 1.62 -11.62 -3.48
C LEU A 83 0.27 -11.74 -2.73
N TYR A 84 -0.83 -11.56 -3.45
CA TYR A 84 -2.17 -11.79 -2.91
C TYR A 84 -2.48 -13.28 -2.76
N GLU A 85 -2.15 -14.08 -3.77
CA GLU A 85 -2.40 -15.53 -3.75
C GLU A 85 -1.62 -16.23 -2.64
N HIS A 86 -0.34 -15.84 -2.42
CA HIS A 86 0.52 -16.40 -1.38
C HIS A 86 0.51 -15.60 -0.05
N TRP A 87 -0.54 -14.79 0.19
CA TRP A 87 -0.58 -13.91 1.36
C TRP A 87 -0.40 -14.66 2.68
N ASP A 88 -1.03 -15.81 2.85
CA ASP A 88 -0.93 -16.58 4.09
C ASP A 88 0.48 -17.17 4.30
N GLU A 89 1.17 -17.55 3.22
CA GLU A 89 2.57 -17.97 3.31
C GLU A 89 3.49 -16.81 3.70
N ILE A 90 3.23 -15.61 3.16
CA ILE A 90 3.94 -14.38 3.57
C ILE A 90 3.69 -14.12 5.06
N CYS A 91 2.45 -14.21 5.53
CA CYS A 91 2.11 -14.02 6.94
C CYS A 91 2.84 -15.03 7.85
N GLN A 92 2.99 -16.28 7.43
CA GLN A 92 3.74 -17.29 8.19
C GLN A 92 5.22 -16.93 8.30
N ILE A 93 5.83 -16.44 7.23
CA ILE A 93 7.23 -15.96 7.26
C ILE A 93 7.35 -14.75 8.20
N MET A 94 6.45 -13.78 8.07
CA MET A 94 6.46 -12.57 8.91
C MET A 94 6.33 -12.91 10.39
N ALA A 95 5.43 -13.84 10.73
CA ALA A 95 5.24 -14.30 12.10
C ALA A 95 6.48 -15.03 12.65
N ALA A 96 7.16 -15.84 11.81
CA ALA A 96 8.33 -16.60 12.22
C ALA A 96 9.54 -15.70 12.57
N TYR A 97 9.65 -14.53 11.93
CA TYR A 97 10.74 -13.57 12.13
C TYR A 97 10.34 -12.33 12.94
N ASP A 98 9.10 -12.28 13.47
CA ASP A 98 8.55 -11.13 14.21
C ASP A 98 8.61 -9.81 13.40
N ILE A 99 8.26 -9.87 12.12
CA ILE A 99 8.30 -8.74 11.19
C ILE A 99 6.89 -8.21 10.96
N SER A 100 6.73 -6.88 10.95
CA SER A 100 5.47 -6.21 10.72
C SER A 100 5.20 -5.93 9.23
N PHE A 101 3.92 -5.78 8.86
CA PHE A 101 3.54 -5.30 7.53
C PHE A 101 3.42 -3.78 7.45
N SER A 102 3.88 -3.22 6.32
CA SER A 102 3.32 -2.04 5.69
C SER A 102 2.58 -2.52 4.43
N ILE A 103 1.25 -2.61 4.49
CA ILE A 103 0.48 -3.06 3.31
C ILE A 103 0.44 -1.91 2.31
N GLY A 104 1.16 -2.09 1.19
CA GLY A 104 1.39 -1.04 0.20
C GLY A 104 0.13 -0.61 -0.55
N ASP A 105 0.03 0.69 -0.83
CA ASP A 105 -1.03 1.30 -1.64
C ASP A 105 -0.58 1.47 -3.11
N GLY A 106 -0.45 0.37 -3.81
CA GLY A 106 0.05 0.32 -5.18
C GLY A 106 -0.81 1.08 -6.20
N LEU A 107 -2.08 1.30 -5.89
CA LEU A 107 -3.04 2.04 -6.71
C LEU A 107 -3.39 3.43 -6.13
N ARG A 108 -2.54 3.99 -5.27
CA ARG A 108 -2.72 5.36 -4.78
C ARG A 108 -2.76 6.37 -5.93
N PRO A 109 -3.50 7.49 -5.80
CA PRO A 109 -3.48 8.57 -6.79
C PRO A 109 -2.13 9.28 -6.80
N GLY A 110 -1.67 9.70 -7.98
CA GLY A 110 -0.45 10.49 -8.16
C GLY A 110 -0.71 11.99 -8.33
N SER A 111 -1.98 12.38 -8.35
CA SER A 111 -2.44 13.77 -8.38
C SER A 111 -3.77 13.90 -7.65
N ILE A 112 -4.12 15.10 -7.22
CA ILE A 112 -5.43 15.37 -6.61
C ILE A 112 -6.59 15.10 -7.57
N ALA A 113 -6.35 15.15 -8.90
CA ALA A 113 -7.35 14.84 -9.92
C ALA A 113 -7.81 13.38 -9.90
N ASP A 114 -6.96 12.47 -9.45
CA ASP A 114 -7.21 11.03 -9.39
C ASP A 114 -7.64 10.57 -7.98
N ALA A 115 -7.72 11.50 -7.01
CA ALA A 115 -7.99 11.18 -5.61
C ALA A 115 -9.37 10.55 -5.40
N ASN A 116 -9.43 9.58 -4.49
CA ASN A 116 -10.66 8.89 -4.09
C ASN A 116 -11.41 8.22 -5.27
N ASP A 117 -10.67 7.80 -6.28
CA ASP A 117 -11.26 7.06 -7.39
C ASP A 117 -11.58 5.59 -7.03
N GLY A 118 -12.23 4.91 -7.96
CA GLY A 118 -12.63 3.52 -7.77
C GLY A 118 -11.45 2.55 -7.57
N ALA A 119 -10.30 2.80 -8.23
CA ALA A 119 -9.13 1.94 -8.11
C ALA A 119 -8.49 2.06 -6.72
N GLN A 120 -8.33 3.30 -6.21
CA GLN A 120 -7.81 3.55 -4.86
C GLN A 120 -8.66 2.87 -3.79
N PHE A 121 -9.97 3.07 -3.85
CA PHE A 121 -10.87 2.50 -2.84
C PHE A 121 -11.04 0.99 -2.96
N ALA A 122 -10.98 0.42 -4.17
CA ALA A 122 -10.99 -1.03 -4.34
C ALA A 122 -9.76 -1.68 -3.69
N GLU A 123 -8.57 -1.08 -3.87
CA GLU A 123 -7.36 -1.53 -3.20
C GLU A 123 -7.45 -1.36 -1.68
N LEU A 124 -7.92 -0.21 -1.18
CA LEU A 124 -8.09 0.02 0.26
C LEU A 124 -8.98 -1.06 0.92
N LYS A 125 -10.05 -1.46 0.25
CA LYS A 125 -10.91 -2.53 0.74
C LYS A 125 -10.17 -3.88 0.81
N THR A 126 -9.34 -4.17 -0.19
CA THR A 126 -8.48 -5.35 -0.17
C THR A 126 -7.42 -5.27 0.91
N GLN A 127 -6.81 -4.09 1.15
CA GLN A 127 -5.91 -3.89 2.28
C GLN A 127 -6.58 -4.23 3.62
N GLY A 128 -7.85 -3.86 3.80
CA GLY A 128 -8.63 -4.23 4.99
C GLY A 128 -8.85 -5.74 5.14
N GLU A 129 -9.07 -6.44 4.04
CA GLU A 129 -9.13 -7.92 4.03
C GLU A 129 -7.78 -8.53 4.44
N LEU A 130 -6.70 -8.09 3.81
CA LEU A 130 -5.35 -8.56 4.07
C LEU A 130 -4.90 -8.26 5.51
N THR A 131 -5.30 -7.12 6.06
CA THR A 131 -5.05 -6.74 7.46
C THR A 131 -5.64 -7.77 8.43
N LYS A 132 -6.91 -8.13 8.24
CA LYS A 132 -7.57 -9.12 9.10
C LYS A 132 -6.93 -10.51 8.99
N ARG A 133 -6.52 -10.89 7.79
CA ARG A 133 -5.79 -12.15 7.57
C ARG A 133 -4.44 -12.13 8.28
N ALA A 134 -3.65 -11.05 8.18
CA ALA A 134 -2.37 -10.91 8.86
C ALA A 134 -2.52 -10.96 10.40
N TRP A 135 -3.53 -10.30 10.94
CA TRP A 135 -3.82 -10.37 12.38
C TRP A 135 -4.16 -11.77 12.87
N ALA A 136 -4.80 -12.59 12.04
CA ALA A 136 -5.08 -13.99 12.37
C ALA A 136 -3.79 -14.82 12.54
N PHE A 137 -2.68 -14.41 11.94
CA PHE A 137 -1.35 -14.97 12.12
C PHE A 137 -0.55 -14.28 13.26
N GLY A 138 -1.13 -13.29 13.95
CA GLY A 138 -0.45 -12.51 14.99
C GLY A 138 0.52 -11.46 14.46
N VAL A 139 0.49 -11.13 13.17
CA VAL A 139 1.39 -10.15 12.55
C VAL A 139 0.82 -8.74 12.64
N GLN A 140 1.64 -7.81 13.10
CA GLN A 140 1.28 -6.39 13.16
C GLN A 140 1.21 -5.77 11.77
N VAL A 141 0.27 -4.84 11.58
CA VAL A 141 -0.01 -4.20 10.28
C VAL A 141 -0.13 -2.70 10.43
N MET A 142 0.47 -1.95 9.51
CA MET A 142 0.03 -0.61 9.12
C MET A 142 -0.39 -0.62 7.64
N ASN A 143 -1.41 0.18 7.30
CA ASN A 143 -1.82 0.36 5.91
C ASN A 143 -1.18 1.62 5.33
N GLU A 144 -0.66 1.52 4.12
CA GLU A 144 -0.27 2.71 3.38
C GLU A 144 -1.49 3.40 2.77
N GLY A 145 -1.43 4.71 2.65
CA GLY A 145 -2.49 5.52 2.09
C GLY A 145 -1.98 6.65 1.20
N PRO A 146 -2.90 7.34 0.50
CA PRO A 146 -2.55 8.26 -0.57
C PRO A 146 -1.82 9.50 -0.07
N GLY A 147 -0.89 10.02 -0.93
CA GLY A 147 -0.25 11.31 -0.72
C GLY A 147 -1.06 12.48 -1.31
N HIS A 148 -1.68 12.32 -2.49
CA HIS A 148 -2.39 13.37 -3.19
C HIS A 148 -3.90 13.29 -2.94
N VAL A 149 -4.40 14.09 -1.98
CA VAL A 149 -5.85 14.16 -1.64
C VAL A 149 -6.23 15.62 -1.37
N PRO A 150 -7.18 16.21 -2.10
CA PRO A 150 -7.63 17.56 -1.81
C PRO A 150 -8.32 17.65 -0.46
N MET A 151 -8.25 18.81 0.20
CA MET A 151 -8.70 18.99 1.58
C MET A 151 -10.10 18.46 1.88
N HIS A 152 -11.05 18.71 0.97
CA HIS A 152 -12.45 18.31 1.16
C HIS A 152 -12.70 16.80 1.06
N MET A 153 -11.73 16.01 0.55
CA MET A 153 -11.83 14.55 0.43
C MET A 153 -11.07 13.79 1.52
N ILE A 154 -10.28 14.47 2.33
CA ILE A 154 -9.44 13.81 3.35
C ILE A 154 -10.29 13.08 4.38
N LYS A 155 -11.37 13.70 4.83
CA LYS A 155 -12.28 13.08 5.82
C LYS A 155 -12.87 11.77 5.30
N GLU A 156 -13.40 11.76 4.08
CA GLU A 156 -13.94 10.53 3.45
C GLU A 156 -12.88 9.44 3.34
N ASN A 157 -11.66 9.81 2.97
CA ASN A 157 -10.55 8.86 2.86
C ASN A 157 -10.24 8.22 4.21
N MET A 158 -10.16 9.03 5.28
CA MET A 158 -9.89 8.55 6.63
C MET A 158 -11.02 7.68 7.18
N GLU A 159 -12.27 8.10 7.00
CA GLU A 159 -13.43 7.32 7.46
C GLU A 159 -13.50 5.93 6.80
N LYS A 160 -13.23 5.85 5.50
CA LYS A 160 -13.18 4.56 4.81
C LYS A 160 -12.03 3.68 5.28
N GLN A 161 -10.87 4.26 5.56
CA GLN A 161 -9.74 3.50 6.09
C GLN A 161 -10.06 2.93 7.49
N ILE A 162 -10.62 3.75 8.37
CA ILE A 162 -11.02 3.31 9.71
C ILE A 162 -12.01 2.15 9.63
N ASP A 163 -13.05 2.29 8.81
CA ASP A 163 -14.11 1.29 8.67
C ASP A 163 -13.59 0.00 8.02
N TRP A 164 -12.94 0.09 6.87
CA TRP A 164 -12.55 -1.09 6.09
C TRP A 164 -11.32 -1.80 6.63
N CYS A 165 -10.35 -1.02 7.16
CA CYS A 165 -9.12 -1.57 7.72
C CYS A 165 -9.16 -1.75 9.24
N SER A 166 -10.36 -1.62 9.87
CA SER A 166 -10.57 -1.93 11.29
C SER A 166 -9.63 -1.12 12.21
N GLU A 167 -9.48 0.18 11.92
CA GLU A 167 -8.63 1.12 12.66
C GLU A 167 -7.13 0.75 12.69
N ALA A 168 -6.65 -0.06 11.74
CA ALA A 168 -5.22 -0.30 11.62
C ALA A 168 -4.46 1.03 11.44
N PRO A 169 -3.22 1.16 11.96
CA PRO A 169 -2.39 2.33 11.73
C PRO A 169 -2.32 2.71 10.25
N PHE A 170 -2.45 4.01 9.96
CA PHE A 170 -2.51 4.54 8.61
C PHE A 170 -1.26 5.37 8.31
N TYR A 171 -0.43 4.90 7.39
CA TYR A 171 0.80 5.55 6.95
C TYR A 171 0.54 6.32 5.65
N THR A 172 0.56 7.63 5.71
CA THR A 172 0.34 8.51 4.57
C THR A 172 1.49 9.48 4.39
N LEU A 173 1.56 10.11 3.21
CA LEU A 173 2.51 11.18 2.94
C LEU A 173 2.13 12.51 3.67
N GLY A 174 1.06 12.47 4.51
CA GLY A 174 0.42 13.66 5.04
C GLY A 174 -0.26 14.41 3.90
N PRO A 175 -1.53 14.08 3.54
CA PRO A 175 -2.07 14.35 2.21
C PRO A 175 -1.67 15.69 1.61
N LEU A 176 -1.08 15.65 0.43
CA LEU A 176 -0.72 16.82 -0.39
C LEU A 176 -2.03 17.43 -0.91
N THR A 177 -2.48 18.50 -0.25
CA THR A 177 -3.82 19.08 -0.47
C THR A 177 -3.96 19.86 -1.77
N THR A 178 -2.83 20.12 -2.45
CA THR A 178 -2.78 20.78 -3.73
C THR A 178 -1.56 20.35 -4.54
N ASP A 179 -1.68 20.29 -5.87
CA ASP A 179 -0.58 19.98 -6.80
C ASP A 179 0.06 21.26 -7.41
N ILE A 180 -0.35 22.45 -6.97
CA ILE A 180 0.11 23.73 -7.53
C ILE A 180 1.26 24.37 -6.75
N ALA A 181 1.82 23.70 -5.78
CA ALA A 181 2.90 24.22 -4.93
C ALA A 181 4.15 23.33 -4.97
N PRO A 182 4.77 23.10 -6.14
CA PRO A 182 5.95 22.27 -6.27
C PRO A 182 7.12 22.80 -5.43
N GLY A 183 7.78 21.92 -4.68
CA GLY A 183 8.86 22.29 -3.76
C GLY A 183 8.37 22.72 -2.37
N TYR A 184 7.06 22.90 -2.17
CA TYR A 184 6.44 23.22 -0.88
C TYR A 184 5.59 22.08 -0.33
N ASP A 185 5.89 20.85 -0.72
CA ASP A 185 5.16 19.63 -0.33
C ASP A 185 5.07 19.47 1.19
N HIS A 186 6.11 19.87 1.93
CA HIS A 186 6.12 19.87 3.38
C HIS A 186 5.03 20.76 4.02
N LEU A 187 4.64 21.85 3.36
CA LEU A 187 3.55 22.72 3.82
C LEU A 187 2.19 22.10 3.49
N THR A 188 2.00 21.65 2.25
CA THR A 188 0.74 21.03 1.80
C THR A 188 0.48 19.70 2.52
N SER A 189 1.52 18.90 2.76
CA SER A 189 1.47 17.69 3.59
C SER A 189 1.12 18.00 5.05
N GLY A 190 1.68 19.05 5.61
CA GLY A 190 1.38 19.48 6.98
C GLY A 190 -0.08 19.86 7.17
N ILE A 191 -0.68 20.56 6.19
CA ILE A 191 -2.12 20.89 6.19
C ILE A 191 -2.95 19.60 6.13
N GLY A 192 -2.62 18.69 5.19
CA GLY A 192 -3.35 17.43 5.03
C GLY A 192 -3.21 16.51 6.25
N ALA A 193 -2.03 16.44 6.85
CA ALA A 193 -1.80 15.68 8.08
C ALA A 193 -2.64 16.17 9.24
N CYS A 194 -2.74 17.50 9.40
CA CYS A 194 -3.59 18.11 10.42
C CYS A 194 -5.06 17.72 10.23
N LEU A 195 -5.57 17.82 9.01
CA LEU A 195 -6.96 17.45 8.70
C LEU A 195 -7.23 15.96 8.90
N LEU A 196 -6.28 15.10 8.50
CA LEU A 196 -6.39 13.67 8.69
C LEU A 196 -6.41 13.28 10.16
N TYR A 197 -5.53 13.90 10.97
CA TYR A 197 -5.42 13.65 12.41
C TYR A 197 -6.64 14.17 13.17
N THR A 198 -7.23 15.30 12.76
CA THR A 198 -8.40 15.91 13.40
C THR A 198 -9.73 15.40 12.85
N SER A 199 -9.73 14.54 11.82
CA SER A 199 -10.94 13.84 11.39
C SER A 199 -11.39 12.91 12.52
N PRO A 200 -12.67 12.94 12.92
CA PRO A 200 -13.12 12.17 14.08
C PRO A 200 -12.88 10.68 13.86
N SER A 201 -11.98 10.14 14.68
CA SER A 201 -11.86 8.70 14.88
C SER A 201 -12.85 8.28 15.97
N PRO A 202 -13.46 7.10 15.92
CA PRO A 202 -14.24 6.56 17.03
C PRO A 202 -13.51 6.57 18.37
N ARG A 203 -12.18 6.57 18.37
CA ARG A 203 -11.34 6.68 19.57
C ARG A 203 -11.32 8.08 20.18
N ASP A 204 -11.54 9.12 19.38
CA ASP A 204 -11.52 10.52 19.85
C ASP A 204 -12.84 10.96 20.50
N LEU A 205 -13.89 10.13 20.41
CA LEU A 205 -15.19 10.36 21.02
C LEU A 205 -15.30 9.84 22.47
N SER A 206 -14.22 9.29 23.02
CA SER A 206 -14.19 8.67 24.36
C SER A 206 -13.48 9.52 25.42
N THR A 207 -13.21 10.80 25.16
CA THR A 207 -12.69 11.77 26.16
C THR A 207 -13.73 12.75 26.61
#